data_96ab1b396af412e2b7293f6bf8a855ec
#
_entry.id   96ab1b396af412e2b7293f6bf8a855ec
#
_cell.length_a   1.000
_cell.length_b   1.000
_cell.length_c   1.000
_cell.angle_alpha   90.00
_cell.angle_beta   90.00
_cell.angle_gamma   90.00
#
_symmetry.space_group_name_H-M   'P 1'
#
loop_
_entity.id
_entity.type
_entity.pdbx_description
1 polymer ?
#
loop_
_entity_poly.entity_id
_entity_poly.type
_entity_poly.pdbx_seq_one_letter_code
_entity_poly.pdbx_strand_id
1 'polypeptide(L)'
;MNQKIRVGLIGYGKAGKAVATIISEDPRFELCWIVRRSIGVDTEVQLNATIPIVGIEEISFESLLDQHPVDALVDFSSSEVVHLYGEVLRSRHIMLVTAISAYSENELNYVHSLGRDIRVMCSPNITLGINFLIVAANLLRKIAPFADVEILEQHFKEKPEISGTARKIAERLCIDDEHITSLRLGGIVGHHEVIFGFPHQTVRLVHSSIRREAFGTGAVFALSQLITCDIGFYTFDDLLLRLIRAELVGE
;
A
#
# COMPACT_ATOMS: atom_id res chain seq x y z
N MET A 1 -3.99 -22.75 18.29
CA MET A 1 -4.05 -22.08 16.97
C MET A 1 -4.22 -20.61 17.27
N ASN A 2 -3.35 -19.73 16.76
CA ASN A 2 -3.56 -18.28 16.91
C ASN A 2 -4.83 -17.89 16.15
N GLN A 3 -5.66 -17.06 16.77
CA GLN A 3 -6.88 -16.53 16.16
C GLN A 3 -6.48 -15.73 14.91
N LYS A 4 -7.17 -15.96 13.79
CA LYS A 4 -6.97 -15.18 12.57
C LYS A 4 -7.42 -13.74 12.79
N ILE A 5 -6.73 -12.82 12.14
CA ILE A 5 -7.08 -11.41 12.12
C ILE A 5 -8.19 -11.20 11.10
N ARG A 6 -9.31 -10.69 11.56
CA ARG A 6 -10.48 -10.40 10.72
C ARG A 6 -10.27 -9.10 9.98
N VAL A 7 -10.48 -9.12 8.67
CA VAL A 7 -10.21 -7.98 7.78
C VAL A 7 -11.46 -7.63 6.99
N GLY A 8 -11.83 -6.34 6.97
CA GLY A 8 -12.76 -5.76 6.02
C GLY A 8 -11.99 -5.10 4.87
N LEU A 9 -12.52 -5.17 3.65
CA LEU A 9 -11.93 -4.53 2.47
C LEU A 9 -12.90 -3.52 1.89
N ILE A 10 -12.44 -2.29 1.66
CA ILE A 10 -13.17 -1.27 0.90
C ILE A 10 -12.48 -1.06 -0.45
N GLY A 11 -13.30 -1.03 -1.51
CA GLY A 11 -12.83 -0.92 -2.88
C GLY A 11 -12.59 -2.28 -3.54
N TYR A 12 -13.46 -2.62 -4.50
CA TYR A 12 -13.40 -3.90 -5.24
C TYR A 12 -13.17 -3.70 -6.74
N GLY A 13 -12.32 -2.71 -7.07
CA GLY A 13 -11.80 -2.48 -8.42
C GLY A 13 -10.68 -3.49 -8.77
N LYS A 14 -9.91 -3.18 -9.83
CA LYS A 14 -8.83 -4.08 -10.30
C LYS A 14 -7.77 -4.37 -9.22
N ALA A 15 -7.41 -3.37 -8.41
CA ALA A 15 -6.47 -3.55 -7.31
C ALA A 15 -7.12 -4.29 -6.12
N GLY A 16 -8.32 -3.87 -5.71
CA GLY A 16 -9.03 -4.47 -4.58
C GLY A 16 -9.33 -5.95 -4.78
N LYS A 17 -9.65 -6.39 -6.01
CA LYS A 17 -9.80 -7.82 -6.34
C LYS A 17 -8.51 -8.61 -6.08
N ALA A 18 -7.37 -8.09 -6.52
CA ALA A 18 -6.08 -8.73 -6.28
C ALA A 18 -5.72 -8.76 -4.78
N VAL A 19 -6.05 -7.70 -4.04
CA VAL A 19 -5.87 -7.63 -2.58
C VAL A 19 -6.75 -8.65 -1.87
N ALA A 20 -8.04 -8.75 -2.24
CA ALA A 20 -8.97 -9.73 -1.67
C ALA A 20 -8.46 -11.16 -1.83
N THR A 21 -7.95 -11.51 -3.02
CA THR A 21 -7.37 -12.82 -3.30
C THR A 21 -6.22 -13.14 -2.35
N ILE A 22 -5.23 -12.24 -2.24
CA ILE A 22 -4.04 -12.48 -1.43
C ILE A 22 -4.36 -12.51 0.07
N ILE A 23 -5.24 -11.63 0.56
CA ILE A 23 -5.68 -11.69 1.97
C ILE A 23 -6.36 -13.03 2.27
N SER A 24 -7.21 -13.53 1.35
CA SER A 24 -7.92 -14.82 1.53
C SER A 24 -6.98 -16.02 1.52
N GLU A 25 -5.87 -15.96 0.78
CA GLU A 25 -4.87 -17.03 0.68
C GLU A 25 -3.94 -17.09 1.90
N ASP A 26 -3.78 -15.98 2.63
CA ASP A 26 -2.87 -15.91 3.78
C ASP A 26 -3.53 -16.49 5.04
N PRO A 27 -2.97 -17.55 5.64
CA PRO A 27 -3.57 -18.25 6.77
C PRO A 27 -3.69 -17.41 8.06
N ARG A 28 -3.00 -16.28 8.16
CA ARG A 28 -3.03 -15.37 9.31
C ARG A 28 -4.28 -14.49 9.33
N PHE A 29 -4.94 -14.32 8.17
CA PHE A 29 -6.04 -13.39 7.98
C PHE A 29 -7.34 -14.11 7.61
N GLU A 30 -8.45 -13.44 7.88
CA GLU A 30 -9.80 -13.83 7.46
C GLU A 30 -10.47 -12.61 6.83
N LEU A 31 -10.72 -12.65 5.52
CA LEU A 31 -11.48 -11.63 4.82
C LEU A 31 -12.96 -11.82 5.14
N CYS A 32 -13.56 -10.91 5.92
CA CYS A 32 -14.92 -11.05 6.40
C CYS A 32 -15.97 -10.48 5.44
N TRP A 33 -15.66 -9.37 4.77
CA TRP A 33 -16.55 -8.69 3.84
C TRP A 33 -15.80 -7.72 2.93
N ILE A 34 -16.47 -7.35 1.84
CA ILE A 34 -15.98 -6.38 0.87
C ILE A 34 -17.06 -5.29 0.68
N VAL A 35 -16.65 -4.02 0.74
CA VAL A 35 -17.50 -2.88 0.39
C VAL A 35 -17.07 -2.33 -0.96
N ARG A 36 -18.05 -2.03 -1.83
CA ARG A 36 -17.85 -1.36 -3.11
C ARG A 36 -18.84 -0.20 -3.33
N ARG A 37 -18.52 0.69 -4.28
CA ARG A 37 -19.32 1.89 -4.53
C ARG A 37 -20.78 1.58 -4.92
N SER A 38 -20.98 0.65 -5.85
CA SER A 38 -22.31 0.28 -6.34
C SER A 38 -22.46 -1.23 -6.29
N ILE A 39 -23.68 -1.68 -5.95
CA ILE A 39 -24.03 -3.08 -6.10
C ILE A 39 -24.03 -3.41 -7.59
N GLY A 40 -23.40 -4.51 -7.93
CA GLY A 40 -23.59 -5.21 -9.19
C GLY A 40 -24.50 -6.41 -8.96
N VAL A 41 -24.59 -7.27 -9.93
CA VAL A 41 -25.33 -8.54 -9.84
C VAL A 41 -24.76 -9.46 -8.75
N ASP A 42 -23.45 -9.33 -8.47
CA ASP A 42 -22.75 -10.20 -7.51
C ASP A 42 -22.81 -9.58 -6.11
N THR A 43 -23.45 -10.25 -5.18
CA THR A 43 -23.54 -9.90 -3.75
C THR A 43 -22.52 -10.67 -2.90
N GLU A 44 -21.75 -11.56 -3.50
CA GLU A 44 -20.72 -12.36 -2.86
C GLU A 44 -19.63 -12.75 -3.87
N VAL A 45 -18.47 -13.14 -3.37
CA VAL A 45 -17.37 -13.72 -4.17
C VAL A 45 -16.88 -15.00 -3.52
N GLN A 46 -16.61 -15.99 -4.36
CA GLN A 46 -15.97 -17.24 -3.96
C GLN A 46 -14.45 -17.10 -4.06
N LEU A 47 -13.81 -17.05 -2.92
CA LEU A 47 -12.36 -17.15 -2.76
C LEU A 47 -12.06 -18.43 -1.97
N ASN A 48 -11.24 -18.38 -0.92
CA ASN A 48 -11.08 -19.52 0.02
C ASN A 48 -12.33 -19.73 0.91
N ALA A 49 -13.23 -18.76 0.91
CA ALA A 49 -14.56 -18.81 1.53
C ALA A 49 -15.52 -17.98 0.69
N THR A 50 -16.82 -18.05 0.98
CA THR A 50 -17.82 -17.14 0.43
C THR A 50 -17.75 -15.81 1.18
N ILE A 51 -17.35 -14.74 0.48
CA ILE A 51 -17.19 -13.41 1.07
C ILE A 51 -18.34 -12.51 0.59
N PRO A 52 -19.14 -11.93 1.50
CA PRO A 52 -20.20 -11.00 1.14
C PRO A 52 -19.64 -9.69 0.56
N ILE A 53 -20.33 -9.18 -0.46
CA ILE A 53 -20.06 -7.88 -1.08
C ILE A 53 -21.25 -6.98 -0.81
N VAL A 54 -20.99 -5.80 -0.25
CA VAL A 54 -21.99 -4.82 0.16
C VAL A 54 -21.77 -3.51 -0.59
N GLY A 55 -22.84 -2.85 -1.00
CA GLY A 55 -22.79 -1.50 -1.54
C GLY A 55 -22.61 -0.46 -0.42
N ILE A 56 -21.79 0.56 -0.67
CA ILE A 56 -21.47 1.58 0.34
C ILE A 56 -22.71 2.36 0.81
N GLU A 57 -23.75 2.44 -0.03
CA GLU A 57 -25.01 3.15 0.27
C GLU A 57 -26.05 2.26 0.94
N GLU A 58 -25.79 0.94 1.06
CA GLU A 58 -26.79 -0.02 1.54
C GLU A 58 -26.81 -0.20 3.04
N ILE A 59 -25.66 0.00 3.69
CA ILE A 59 -25.48 -0.23 5.12
C ILE A 59 -24.50 0.79 5.68
N SER A 60 -24.77 1.32 6.88
CA SER A 60 -23.79 2.12 7.58
C SER A 60 -22.63 1.24 8.08
N PHE A 61 -21.44 1.83 8.22
CA PHE A 61 -20.28 1.11 8.76
C PHE A 61 -20.50 0.64 10.20
N GLU A 62 -21.28 1.38 11.00
CA GLU A 62 -21.69 0.96 12.34
C GLU A 62 -22.44 -0.38 12.28
N SER A 63 -23.49 -0.44 11.44
CA SER A 63 -24.32 -1.63 11.29
C SER A 63 -23.56 -2.81 10.68
N LEU A 64 -22.68 -2.54 9.70
CA LEU A 64 -21.85 -3.56 9.09
C LEU A 64 -20.89 -4.19 10.11
N LEU A 65 -20.26 -3.37 10.94
CA LEU A 65 -19.31 -3.82 11.97
C LEU A 65 -20.01 -4.46 13.19
N ASP A 66 -21.31 -4.16 13.42
CA ASP A 66 -22.11 -4.86 14.43
C ASP A 66 -22.46 -6.28 13.97
N GLN A 67 -22.74 -6.45 12.68
CA GLN A 67 -23.08 -7.76 12.10
C GLN A 67 -21.82 -8.59 11.80
N HIS A 68 -20.77 -7.94 11.31
CA HIS A 68 -19.53 -8.58 10.84
C HIS A 68 -18.30 -7.82 11.39
N PRO A 69 -17.98 -8.00 12.67
CA PRO A 69 -16.86 -7.29 13.30
C PRO A 69 -15.52 -7.69 12.69
N VAL A 70 -14.62 -6.71 12.53
CA VAL A 70 -13.25 -6.91 12.04
C VAL A 70 -12.23 -6.29 12.99
N ASP A 71 -10.97 -6.72 12.87
CA ASP A 71 -9.84 -6.21 13.64
C ASP A 71 -9.06 -5.16 12.85
N ALA A 72 -9.17 -5.21 11.53
CA ALA A 72 -8.51 -4.29 10.60
C ALA A 72 -9.38 -3.97 9.38
N LEU A 73 -9.24 -2.76 8.85
CA LEU A 73 -9.81 -2.31 7.59
C LEU A 73 -8.70 -2.06 6.58
N VAL A 74 -8.89 -2.54 5.35
CA VAL A 74 -8.01 -2.25 4.21
C VAL A 74 -8.79 -1.44 3.19
N ASP A 75 -8.27 -0.25 2.80
CA ASP A 75 -8.97 0.65 1.88
C ASP A 75 -8.21 0.90 0.58
N PHE A 76 -8.84 0.50 -0.53
CA PHE A 76 -8.44 0.71 -1.93
C PHE A 76 -9.53 1.44 -2.73
N SER A 77 -10.34 2.26 -2.08
CA SER A 77 -11.48 2.96 -2.70
C SER A 77 -11.12 4.36 -3.23
N SER A 78 -11.72 5.39 -2.71
CA SER A 78 -11.48 6.78 -3.05
C SER A 78 -11.39 7.64 -1.78
N SER A 79 -10.80 8.81 -1.92
CA SER A 79 -10.36 9.64 -0.79
C SER A 79 -11.47 10.06 0.16
N GLU A 80 -12.65 10.36 -0.37
CA GLU A 80 -13.82 10.81 0.41
C GLU A 80 -14.41 9.73 1.32
N VAL A 81 -14.18 8.44 1.00
CA VAL A 81 -14.80 7.31 1.73
C VAL A 81 -14.29 7.21 3.18
N VAL A 82 -13.10 7.71 3.47
CA VAL A 82 -12.55 7.71 4.83
C VAL A 82 -13.45 8.42 5.84
N HIS A 83 -14.21 9.43 5.42
CA HIS A 83 -15.14 10.15 6.29
C HIS A 83 -16.37 9.33 6.71
N LEU A 84 -16.68 8.26 5.98
CA LEU A 84 -17.81 7.39 6.30
C LEU A 84 -17.49 6.38 7.39
N TYR A 85 -16.21 5.98 7.51
CA TYR A 85 -15.79 4.93 8.45
C TYR A 85 -14.81 5.40 9.53
N GLY A 86 -14.12 6.52 9.34
CA GLY A 86 -13.00 6.92 10.19
C GLY A 86 -13.35 7.01 11.68
N GLU A 87 -14.46 7.69 12.04
CA GLU A 87 -14.90 7.80 13.44
C GLU A 87 -15.37 6.45 14.01
N VAL A 88 -15.94 5.58 13.17
CA VAL A 88 -16.35 4.24 13.58
C VAL A 88 -15.15 3.38 13.91
N LEU A 89 -14.08 3.42 13.09
CA LEU A 89 -12.83 2.72 13.37
C LEU A 89 -12.19 3.23 14.67
N ARG A 90 -12.18 4.56 14.86
CA ARG A 90 -11.67 5.20 16.07
C ARG A 90 -12.37 4.69 17.31
N SER A 91 -13.71 4.71 17.32
CA SER A 91 -14.54 4.30 18.47
C SER A 91 -14.42 2.82 18.80
N ARG A 92 -14.06 1.98 17.83
CA ARG A 92 -13.94 0.52 17.96
C ARG A 92 -12.50 0.02 18.00
N HIS A 93 -11.52 0.92 17.96
CA HIS A 93 -10.08 0.62 17.94
C HIS A 93 -9.66 -0.34 16.82
N ILE A 94 -10.28 -0.19 15.65
CA ILE A 94 -10.00 -1.00 14.45
C ILE A 94 -8.82 -0.39 13.69
N MET A 95 -7.83 -1.20 13.32
CA MET A 95 -6.67 -0.77 12.56
C MET A 95 -7.06 -0.37 11.12
N LEU A 96 -6.36 0.62 10.55
CA LEU A 96 -6.55 1.06 9.17
C LEU A 96 -5.27 0.88 8.34
N VAL A 97 -5.39 0.21 7.22
CA VAL A 97 -4.40 0.19 6.13
C VAL A 97 -5.04 0.86 4.91
N THR A 98 -4.58 2.03 4.50
CA THR A 98 -5.10 2.73 3.34
C THR A 98 -4.04 2.94 2.27
N ALA A 99 -4.41 2.63 1.01
CA ALA A 99 -3.55 2.71 -0.16
C ALA A 99 -4.07 3.73 -1.20
N ILE A 100 -4.79 4.74 -0.75
CA ILE A 100 -5.35 5.77 -1.61
C ILE A 100 -4.26 6.76 -2.01
N SER A 101 -4.12 6.97 -3.31
CA SER A 101 -3.06 7.83 -3.88
C SER A 101 -3.49 9.28 -4.08
N ALA A 102 -4.77 9.58 -3.94
CA ALA A 102 -5.38 10.87 -4.30
C ALA A 102 -6.04 11.58 -3.10
N TYR A 103 -5.53 11.41 -1.90
CA TYR A 103 -5.98 12.21 -0.76
C TYR A 103 -5.64 13.68 -0.98
N SER A 104 -6.61 14.56 -0.76
CA SER A 104 -6.35 15.99 -0.56
C SER A 104 -5.61 16.21 0.76
N GLU A 105 -5.05 17.39 0.94
CA GLU A 105 -4.38 17.76 2.20
C GLU A 105 -5.32 17.61 3.41
N ASN A 106 -6.58 18.01 3.28
CA ASN A 106 -7.58 17.90 4.35
C ASN A 106 -7.87 16.44 4.71
N GLU A 107 -8.04 15.58 3.71
CA GLU A 107 -8.28 14.16 3.92
C GLU A 107 -7.06 13.47 4.51
N LEU A 108 -5.86 13.81 4.04
CA LEU A 108 -4.62 13.26 4.62
C LEU A 108 -4.44 13.69 6.08
N ASN A 109 -4.74 14.96 6.41
CA ASN A 109 -4.73 15.45 7.79
C ASN A 109 -5.76 14.71 8.66
N TYR A 110 -6.94 14.41 8.11
CA TYR A 110 -7.94 13.61 8.80
C TYR A 110 -7.45 12.18 9.06
N VAL A 111 -6.94 11.51 8.03
CA VAL A 111 -6.34 10.16 8.16
C VAL A 111 -5.21 10.15 9.19
N HIS A 112 -4.35 11.16 9.16
CA HIS A 112 -3.27 11.32 10.15
C HIS A 112 -3.82 11.48 11.57
N SER A 113 -4.95 12.20 11.74
CA SER A 113 -5.57 12.42 13.04
C SER A 113 -6.09 11.13 13.68
N LEU A 114 -6.53 10.15 12.86
CA LEU A 114 -6.97 8.84 13.34
C LEU A 114 -5.84 8.09 14.07
N GLY A 115 -4.59 8.35 13.68
CA GLY A 115 -3.41 7.77 14.31
C GLY A 115 -3.20 8.17 15.78
N ARG A 116 -3.99 9.08 16.34
CA ARG A 116 -3.98 9.41 17.77
C ARG A 116 -4.68 8.34 18.63
N ASP A 117 -5.60 7.59 18.03
CA ASP A 117 -6.50 6.69 18.73
C ASP A 117 -6.40 5.24 18.25
N ILE A 118 -5.99 5.05 16.98
CA ILE A 118 -5.85 3.73 16.35
C ILE A 118 -4.52 3.61 15.60
N ARG A 119 -4.17 2.38 15.22
CA ARG A 119 -3.04 2.13 14.32
C ARG A 119 -3.45 2.41 12.89
N VAL A 120 -2.76 3.31 12.23
CA VAL A 120 -3.02 3.70 10.84
C VAL A 120 -1.76 3.54 10.01
N MET A 121 -1.83 2.80 8.91
CA MET A 121 -0.83 2.86 7.84
C MET A 121 -1.45 3.51 6.61
N CYS A 122 -0.81 4.57 6.13
CA CYS A 122 -1.22 5.28 4.92
C CYS A 122 -0.05 5.38 3.94
N SER A 123 -0.24 4.86 2.74
CA SER A 123 0.76 4.98 1.67
C SER A 123 0.09 4.93 0.29
N PRO A 124 0.39 5.87 -0.61
CA PRO A 124 -0.12 5.85 -1.98
C PRO A 124 0.45 4.70 -2.82
N ASN A 125 1.53 4.08 -2.37
CA ASN A 125 2.11 2.89 -2.96
C ASN A 125 2.39 1.86 -1.88
N ILE A 126 1.68 0.73 -1.96
CA ILE A 126 1.73 -0.32 -0.95
C ILE A 126 2.55 -1.54 -1.41
N THR A 127 3.11 -1.55 -2.62
CA THR A 127 3.89 -2.70 -3.08
C THR A 127 5.23 -2.81 -2.37
N LEU A 128 5.50 -3.96 -1.75
CA LEU A 128 6.68 -4.19 -0.92
C LEU A 128 7.99 -3.95 -1.68
N GLY A 129 8.10 -4.52 -2.89
CA GLY A 129 9.37 -4.47 -3.66
C GLY A 129 9.80 -3.07 -4.04
N ILE A 130 8.87 -2.20 -4.47
CA ILE A 130 9.23 -0.83 -4.85
C ILE A 130 9.57 0.04 -3.63
N ASN A 131 8.87 -0.15 -2.51
CA ASN A 131 9.21 0.58 -1.29
C ASN A 131 10.57 0.14 -0.74
N PHE A 132 10.90 -1.17 -0.83
CA PHE A 132 12.24 -1.64 -0.49
C PHE A 132 13.31 -1.00 -1.40
N LEU A 133 13.07 -0.94 -2.72
CA LEU A 133 13.98 -0.28 -3.65
C LEU A 133 14.22 1.19 -3.25
N ILE A 134 13.16 1.93 -2.93
CA ILE A 134 13.25 3.34 -2.51
C ILE A 134 14.11 3.47 -1.24
N VAL A 135 13.86 2.64 -0.24
CA VAL A 135 14.63 2.65 1.02
C VAL A 135 16.10 2.30 0.77
N ALA A 136 16.37 1.26 -0.02
CA ALA A 136 17.73 0.83 -0.36
C ALA A 136 18.49 1.90 -1.17
N ALA A 137 17.82 2.51 -2.15
CA ALA A 137 18.41 3.60 -2.93
C ALA A 137 18.75 4.81 -2.06
N ASN A 138 17.83 5.22 -1.17
CA ASN A 138 18.07 6.32 -0.24
C ASN A 138 19.22 6.02 0.72
N LEU A 139 19.33 4.79 1.21
CA LEU A 139 20.45 4.37 2.05
C LEU A 139 21.76 4.46 1.29
N LEU A 140 21.82 3.94 0.06
CA LEU A 140 23.03 4.00 -0.77
C LEU A 140 23.43 5.44 -1.11
N ARG A 141 22.44 6.32 -1.39
CA ARG A 141 22.68 7.75 -1.62
C ARG A 141 23.33 8.43 -0.41
N LYS A 142 22.90 8.09 0.81
CA LYS A 142 23.51 8.61 2.05
C LYS A 142 24.92 8.10 2.30
N ILE A 143 25.19 6.84 1.96
CA ILE A 143 26.51 6.23 2.11
C ILE A 143 27.49 6.79 1.06
N ALA A 144 27.00 7.01 -0.17
CA ALA A 144 27.81 7.45 -1.30
C ALA A 144 27.23 8.69 -1.98
N PRO A 145 27.23 9.86 -1.33
CA PRO A 145 26.64 11.10 -1.88
C PRO A 145 27.35 11.62 -3.14
N PHE A 146 28.56 11.10 -3.40
CA PHE A 146 29.39 11.46 -4.56
C PHE A 146 29.10 10.62 -5.81
N ALA A 147 28.27 9.58 -5.71
CA ALA A 147 27.91 8.76 -6.86
C ALA A 147 26.91 9.52 -7.76
N ASP A 148 27.09 9.41 -9.08
CA ASP A 148 26.09 9.85 -10.05
C ASP A 148 24.88 8.94 -9.96
N VAL A 149 23.67 9.52 -10.12
CA VAL A 149 22.44 8.75 -10.01
C VAL A 149 21.54 9.02 -11.19
N GLU A 150 21.02 7.95 -11.78
CA GLU A 150 20.02 8.00 -12.85
C GLU A 150 18.90 7.03 -12.54
N ILE A 151 17.66 7.41 -12.90
CA ILE A 151 16.47 6.58 -12.76
C ILE A 151 15.99 6.20 -14.16
N LEU A 152 15.85 4.91 -14.44
CA LEU A 152 15.23 4.39 -15.63
C LEU A 152 13.85 3.82 -15.29
N GLU A 153 12.80 4.32 -15.93
CA GLU A 153 11.45 3.77 -15.80
C GLU A 153 10.90 3.30 -17.15
N GLN A 154 10.21 2.17 -17.14
CA GLN A 154 9.61 1.60 -18.35
C GLN A 154 8.16 1.25 -18.08
N HIS A 155 7.26 1.68 -18.97
CA HIS A 155 5.83 1.39 -18.89
C HIS A 155 5.25 1.13 -20.28
N PHE A 156 3.98 0.72 -20.31
CA PHE A 156 3.25 0.47 -21.53
C PHE A 156 3.19 1.71 -22.43
N LYS A 157 3.06 1.44 -23.73
CA LYS A 157 3.23 2.45 -24.79
C LYS A 157 2.35 3.69 -24.62
N GLU A 158 1.12 3.52 -24.15
CA GLU A 158 0.11 4.57 -24.05
C GLU A 158 0.16 5.37 -22.72
N LYS A 159 1.12 5.08 -21.81
CA LYS A 159 1.25 5.84 -20.58
C LYS A 159 1.72 7.27 -20.89
N PRO A 160 0.90 8.31 -20.60
CA PRO A 160 1.19 9.67 -21.10
C PRO A 160 2.33 10.37 -20.36
N GLU A 161 2.50 10.09 -19.05
CA GLU A 161 3.38 10.86 -18.18
C GLU A 161 4.48 10.00 -17.57
N ILE A 162 5.54 10.68 -17.08
CA ILE A 162 6.56 10.08 -16.22
C ILE A 162 5.88 9.38 -15.04
N SER A 163 6.39 8.23 -14.66
CA SER A 163 5.87 7.47 -13.52
C SER A 163 5.90 8.30 -12.24
N GLY A 164 4.76 8.40 -11.55
CA GLY A 164 4.71 9.00 -10.22
C GLY A 164 5.63 8.30 -9.21
N THR A 165 5.87 7.01 -9.40
CA THR A 165 6.85 6.25 -8.61
C THR A 165 8.28 6.71 -8.89
N ALA A 166 8.63 6.95 -10.17
CA ALA A 166 9.96 7.47 -10.51
C ALA A 166 10.20 8.86 -9.94
N ARG A 167 9.20 9.75 -9.99
CA ARG A 167 9.28 11.06 -9.33
C ARG A 167 9.44 10.94 -7.82
N LYS A 168 8.71 10.03 -7.17
CA LYS A 168 8.88 9.76 -5.73
C LYS A 168 10.29 9.26 -5.40
N ILE A 169 10.89 8.43 -6.26
CA ILE A 169 12.29 8.01 -6.12
C ILE A 169 13.23 9.21 -6.23
N ALA A 170 13.06 10.04 -7.26
CA ALA A 170 13.89 11.24 -7.48
C ALA A 170 13.81 12.21 -6.30
N GLU A 171 12.61 12.50 -5.81
CA GLU A 171 12.38 13.32 -4.61
C GLU A 171 13.12 12.76 -3.38
N ARG A 172 13.04 11.45 -3.15
CA ARG A 172 13.71 10.79 -2.02
C ARG A 172 15.24 10.80 -2.13
N LEU A 173 15.77 10.83 -3.35
CA LEU A 173 17.21 10.89 -3.62
C LEU A 173 17.72 12.34 -3.74
N CYS A 174 16.82 13.33 -3.65
CA CYS A 174 17.11 14.76 -3.84
C CYS A 174 17.79 15.01 -5.20
N ILE A 175 17.21 14.47 -6.27
CA ILE A 175 17.63 14.69 -7.67
C ILE A 175 16.46 15.21 -8.50
N ASP A 176 16.77 15.95 -9.56
CA ASP A 176 15.77 16.55 -10.44
C ASP A 176 15.16 15.54 -11.42
N ASP A 177 13.99 15.85 -11.98
CA ASP A 177 13.30 15.02 -12.97
C ASP A 177 14.13 14.80 -14.25
N GLU A 178 15.15 15.63 -14.51
CA GLU A 178 16.11 15.48 -15.62
C GLU A 178 16.89 14.15 -15.53
N HIS A 179 17.03 13.62 -14.33
CA HIS A 179 17.66 12.32 -14.07
C HIS A 179 16.68 11.14 -14.17
N ILE A 180 15.50 11.33 -14.80
CA ILE A 180 14.52 10.28 -15.05
C ILE A 180 14.45 10.00 -16.54
N THR A 181 14.98 8.86 -16.94
CA THR A 181 14.83 8.35 -18.32
C THR A 181 13.59 7.47 -18.40
N SER A 182 12.64 7.86 -19.26
CA SER A 182 11.36 7.17 -19.45
C SER A 182 11.31 6.41 -20.74
N LEU A 183 10.99 5.11 -20.72
CA LEU A 183 10.74 4.29 -21.90
C LEU A 183 9.28 3.85 -21.96
N ARG A 184 8.71 3.85 -23.18
CA ARG A 184 7.32 3.45 -23.48
C ARG A 184 7.34 2.30 -24.48
N LEU A 185 7.15 1.07 -23.98
CA LEU A 185 7.37 -0.15 -24.76
C LEU A 185 6.26 -1.18 -24.49
N GLY A 186 5.56 -1.58 -25.53
CA GLY A 186 4.60 -2.68 -25.50
C GLY A 186 3.62 -2.62 -24.33
N GLY A 187 3.49 -3.72 -23.60
CA GLY A 187 2.59 -3.89 -22.47
C GLY A 187 3.30 -3.92 -21.09
N ILE A 188 4.48 -3.33 -20.96
CA ILE A 188 5.23 -3.32 -19.69
C ILE A 188 4.36 -2.69 -18.60
N VAL A 189 4.09 -3.44 -17.53
CA VAL A 189 3.21 -2.99 -16.43
C VAL A 189 3.87 -1.87 -15.62
N GLY A 190 5.17 -2.02 -15.34
CA GLY A 190 5.97 -1.04 -14.62
C GLY A 190 7.33 -1.62 -14.27
N HIS A 191 8.37 -0.90 -14.63
CA HIS A 191 9.75 -1.23 -14.30
C HIS A 191 10.44 0.04 -13.81
N HIS A 192 11.19 -0.06 -12.73
CA HIS A 192 11.97 1.03 -12.17
C HIS A 192 13.37 0.51 -11.83
N GLU A 193 14.36 1.22 -12.27
CA GLU A 193 15.77 0.94 -12.00
C GLU A 193 16.44 2.21 -11.53
N VAL A 194 17.17 2.14 -10.41
CA VAL A 194 18.03 3.22 -9.92
C VAL A 194 19.47 2.79 -10.14
N ILE A 195 20.20 3.58 -10.89
CA ILE A 195 21.58 3.33 -11.30
C ILE A 195 22.49 4.29 -10.54
N PHE A 196 23.42 3.75 -9.78
CA PHE A 196 24.49 4.51 -9.13
C PHE A 196 25.80 4.28 -9.86
N GLY A 197 26.33 5.35 -10.47
CA GLY A 197 27.63 5.36 -11.15
C GLY A 197 28.74 5.78 -10.19
N PHE A 198 29.76 4.94 -10.07
CA PHE A 198 30.98 5.22 -9.32
C PHE A 198 32.17 5.22 -10.29
N PRO A 199 33.32 5.77 -9.90
CA PRO A 199 34.48 5.81 -10.82
C PRO A 199 34.90 4.47 -11.39
N HIS A 200 34.68 3.36 -10.65
CA HIS A 200 35.19 2.02 -11.05
C HIS A 200 34.12 0.91 -10.90
N GLN A 201 32.87 1.25 -10.61
CA GLN A 201 31.78 0.28 -10.44
C GLN A 201 30.42 0.92 -10.66
N THR A 202 29.40 0.11 -10.83
CA THR A 202 28.01 0.54 -10.92
C THR A 202 27.17 -0.34 -10.02
N VAL A 203 26.24 0.27 -9.28
CA VAL A 203 25.20 -0.45 -8.54
C VAL A 203 23.87 -0.18 -9.20
N ARG A 204 23.07 -1.23 -9.39
CA ARG A 204 21.74 -1.15 -9.99
C ARG A 204 20.72 -1.79 -9.04
N LEU A 205 19.70 -1.02 -8.67
CA LEU A 205 18.56 -1.50 -7.91
C LEU A 205 17.37 -1.56 -8.84
N VAL A 206 16.79 -2.75 -9.02
CA VAL A 206 15.78 -3.00 -10.05
C VAL A 206 14.52 -3.56 -9.41
N HIS A 207 13.37 -3.02 -9.82
CA HIS A 207 12.05 -3.53 -9.49
C HIS A 207 11.17 -3.62 -10.75
N SER A 208 10.50 -4.75 -10.95
CA SER A 208 9.54 -4.95 -12.02
C SER A 208 8.19 -5.39 -11.45
N SER A 209 7.14 -4.66 -11.77
CA SER A 209 5.76 -5.05 -11.46
C SER A 209 5.31 -6.11 -12.46
N ILE A 210 4.94 -7.30 -11.98
CA ILE A 210 4.51 -8.41 -12.81
C ILE A 210 2.98 -8.49 -12.84
N ARG A 211 2.35 -8.43 -11.66
CA ARG A 211 0.91 -8.56 -11.47
C ARG A 211 0.39 -7.64 -10.38
N ARG A 212 -0.93 -7.38 -10.38
CA ARG A 212 -1.59 -6.55 -9.36
C ARG A 212 -1.64 -7.20 -7.99
N GLU A 213 -1.46 -8.50 -7.88
CA GLU A 213 -1.36 -9.25 -6.63
C GLU A 213 -0.22 -8.73 -5.73
N ALA A 214 0.77 -8.02 -6.31
CA ALA A 214 1.77 -7.28 -5.54
C ALA A 214 1.17 -6.24 -4.57
N PHE A 215 0.00 -5.67 -4.85
CA PHE A 215 -0.73 -4.83 -3.90
C PHE A 215 -1.25 -5.64 -2.70
N GLY A 216 -1.72 -6.87 -2.96
CA GLY A 216 -2.16 -7.79 -1.91
C GLY A 216 -1.03 -8.21 -0.98
N THR A 217 0.14 -8.56 -1.54
CA THR A 217 1.32 -8.88 -0.72
C THR A 217 1.77 -7.71 0.13
N GLY A 218 1.65 -6.48 -0.39
CA GLY A 218 1.94 -5.27 0.37
C GLY A 218 0.90 -5.00 1.47
N ALA A 219 -0.38 -5.24 1.21
CA ALA A 219 -1.43 -5.12 2.22
C ALA A 219 -1.23 -6.11 3.38
N VAL A 220 -0.93 -7.36 3.05
CA VAL A 220 -0.62 -8.42 4.02
C VAL A 220 0.64 -8.07 4.84
N PHE A 221 1.69 -7.55 4.19
CA PHE A 221 2.87 -7.05 4.89
C PHE A 221 2.49 -5.92 5.85
N ALA A 222 1.77 -4.90 5.39
CA ALA A 222 1.37 -3.76 6.20
C ALA A 222 0.53 -4.18 7.41
N LEU A 223 -0.48 -5.05 7.22
CA LEU A 223 -1.28 -5.60 8.30
C LEU A 223 -0.42 -6.34 9.34
N SER A 224 0.50 -7.19 8.87
CA SER A 224 1.36 -7.99 9.76
C SER A 224 2.32 -7.14 10.59
N GLN A 225 2.82 -6.04 10.04
CA GLN A 225 3.69 -5.13 10.77
C GLN A 225 2.90 -4.22 11.71
N LEU A 226 1.78 -3.66 11.22
CA LEU A 226 0.97 -2.70 11.95
C LEU A 226 0.41 -3.29 13.27
N ILE A 227 0.10 -4.58 13.29
CA ILE A 227 -0.39 -5.29 14.47
C ILE A 227 0.60 -5.24 15.64
N THR A 228 1.90 -5.20 15.36
CA THR A 228 2.97 -5.16 16.35
C THR A 228 3.41 -3.74 16.72
N CYS A 229 2.79 -2.73 16.09
CA CYS A 229 3.06 -1.32 16.38
C CYS A 229 2.22 -0.82 17.54
N ASP A 230 2.65 0.27 18.17
CA ASP A 230 1.82 1.07 19.07
C ASP A 230 0.74 1.82 18.29
N ILE A 231 -0.23 2.41 18.99
CA ILE A 231 -1.17 3.36 18.37
C ILE A 231 -0.36 4.49 17.73
N GLY A 232 -0.65 4.79 16.47
CA GLY A 232 0.13 5.77 15.72
C GLY A 232 -0.22 5.80 14.25
N PHE A 233 0.31 6.83 13.57
CA PHE A 233 0.28 6.95 12.12
C PHE A 233 1.63 6.52 11.55
N TYR A 234 1.60 5.64 10.56
CA TYR A 234 2.76 5.03 9.93
C TYR A 234 2.67 5.16 8.40
N THR A 235 3.78 5.42 7.77
CA THR A 235 3.96 5.21 6.34
C THR A 235 4.43 3.78 6.08
N PHE A 236 4.40 3.35 4.82
CA PHE A 236 4.97 2.05 4.45
C PHE A 236 6.49 1.99 4.73
N ASP A 237 7.18 3.12 4.51
CA ASP A 237 8.60 3.26 4.79
C ASP A 237 8.91 3.06 6.29
N ASP A 238 8.06 3.59 7.19
CA ASP A 238 8.24 3.44 8.65
C ASP A 238 8.17 1.97 9.07
N LEU A 239 7.17 1.23 8.55
CA LEU A 239 7.02 -0.20 8.83
C LEU A 239 8.21 -1.02 8.30
N LEU A 240 8.67 -0.69 7.09
CA LEU A 240 9.80 -1.36 6.48
C LEU A 240 11.11 -1.08 7.21
N LEU A 241 11.36 0.19 7.56
CA LEU A 241 12.57 0.58 8.30
C LEU A 241 12.59 -0.01 9.72
N ARG A 242 11.41 -0.12 10.38
CA ARG A 242 11.29 -0.78 11.67
C ARG A 242 11.71 -2.24 11.59
N LEU A 243 11.22 -2.98 10.58
CA LEU A 243 11.61 -4.37 10.36
C LEU A 243 13.11 -4.50 10.06
N ILE A 244 13.64 -3.66 9.15
CA ILE A 244 15.08 -3.68 8.82
C ILE A 244 15.96 -3.43 10.05
N ARG A 245 15.55 -2.50 10.91
CA ARG A 245 16.30 -2.21 12.15
C ARG A 245 16.28 -3.40 13.11
N ALA A 246 15.13 -4.03 13.30
CA ALA A 246 15.00 -5.22 14.15
C ALA A 246 15.91 -6.36 13.66
N GLU A 247 15.90 -6.63 12.35
CA GLU A 247 16.76 -7.67 11.74
C GLU A 247 18.26 -7.35 11.83
N LEU A 248 18.66 -6.07 11.73
CA LEU A 248 20.08 -5.68 11.79
C LEU A 248 20.63 -5.62 13.22
N VAL A 249 19.79 -5.35 14.20
CA VAL A 249 20.21 -5.24 15.63
C VAL A 249 20.02 -6.56 16.36
N GLY A 250 19.27 -7.50 15.80
CA GLY A 250 19.03 -8.82 16.37
C GLY A 250 18.11 -8.79 17.61
N GLU A 251 17.17 -7.83 17.63
CA GLU A 251 16.13 -7.72 18.66
C GLU A 251 14.83 -8.43 18.25
#